data_532c3c263c4f3fc0d302ac5a99c3f0a3
#
_entry.id   532c3c263c4f3fc0d302ac5a99c3f0a3
#
_cell.length_a   1.000
_cell.length_b   1.000
_cell.length_c   1.000
_cell.angle_alpha   90.00
_cell.angle_beta   90.00
_cell.angle_gamma   90.00
#
_symmetry.space_group_name_H-M   'P 1'
#
loop_
_entity.id
_entity.type
_entity.pdbx_description
1 polymer ?
#
loop_
_entity_poly.entity_id
_entity_poly.type
_entity_poly.pdbx_seq_one_letter_code
_entity_poly.pdbx_strand_id
1 'polypeptide(L)'
;MLSVANKTFDEIKVGDVASIQRTLRAGDVRAWATAFGDVGLLAEPDHGAGVASIVVALMTSLVGTTLPGAGSSVRSSEVQVRGPLPIDNVLTVKLVVREKRADEKLVIIDGQCTDAAGRVVATATLEVLAPLTRVQREMPEHQLQGLLERCRGLEPMLTGVVHPCSTDALAGAIEAAEARLIVPVLFGPEAELRRIAAAAKLDLSSCRIEATESAEESAAKAAAAAGAGKVKALMKGSLHTDVLLHAAMQKEAKLRTGRLLSHCAMISVPTYARRIVISDAALNIAPDTDQKRDICQNAIGFARALGIEVPKVAVLAAVETVRTKMPATLDGAILAKMADRRQIVGGIVDGPLDLDAAVDAEAARVKKISSPVAGLADVLIAPNIEAGNMIYKDLAFMADAQTAGLVVGARVPIVLTSRADTAAARRFSAAAAVLYADALARDRQSILPENAE
;
A
#
# COMPACT_ATOMS: atom_id res chain seq x y z
N MET A 1 12.16 6.66 -3.96
CA MET A 1 11.89 7.06 -5.37
C MET A 1 12.79 6.21 -6.26
N LEU A 2 12.19 5.43 -7.17
CA LEU A 2 12.95 4.69 -8.17
C LEU A 2 13.45 5.69 -9.21
N SER A 3 14.74 5.95 -9.21
CA SER A 3 15.37 6.77 -10.23
C SER A 3 15.72 5.89 -11.43
N VAL A 4 15.11 6.15 -12.56
CA VAL A 4 15.40 5.47 -13.82
C VAL A 4 16.33 6.37 -14.64
N ALA A 5 17.57 5.91 -14.83
CA ALA A 5 18.53 6.55 -15.71
C ALA A 5 18.54 5.83 -17.06
N ASN A 6 18.57 6.59 -18.15
CA ASN A 6 18.73 6.03 -19.48
C ASN A 6 20.21 5.72 -19.81
N LYS A 7 20.43 4.96 -20.89
CA LYS A 7 21.70 4.88 -21.61
C LYS A 7 21.60 5.70 -22.88
N THR A 8 22.56 6.59 -23.12
CA THR A 8 22.66 7.33 -24.39
C THR A 8 23.04 6.38 -25.51
N PHE A 9 22.85 6.80 -26.78
CA PHE A 9 23.22 5.99 -27.93
C PHE A 9 24.70 5.52 -27.86
N ASP A 10 25.61 6.39 -27.41
CA ASP A 10 27.04 6.04 -27.35
C ASP A 10 27.35 5.04 -26.21
N GLU A 11 26.60 5.06 -25.15
CA GLU A 11 26.74 4.12 -24.00
C GLU A 11 26.15 2.74 -24.25
N ILE A 12 25.20 2.62 -25.20
CA ILE A 12 24.58 1.34 -25.55
C ILE A 12 25.58 0.46 -26.31
N LYS A 13 25.62 -0.82 -25.97
CA LYS A 13 26.46 -1.84 -26.65
C LYS A 13 25.57 -2.93 -27.23
N VAL A 14 26.00 -3.48 -28.37
CA VAL A 14 25.43 -4.71 -28.93
C VAL A 14 25.62 -5.82 -27.88
N GLY A 15 24.56 -6.57 -27.60
CA GLY A 15 24.54 -7.57 -26.54
C GLY A 15 24.05 -7.03 -25.19
N ASP A 16 23.81 -5.72 -25.03
CA ASP A 16 23.14 -5.21 -23.81
C ASP A 16 21.78 -5.87 -23.63
N VAL A 17 21.47 -6.25 -22.37
CA VAL A 17 20.25 -6.98 -22.01
C VAL A 17 19.48 -6.21 -20.96
N ALA A 18 18.16 -6.20 -21.10
CA ALA A 18 17.22 -5.86 -20.04
C ALA A 18 16.18 -6.97 -19.87
N SER A 19 15.74 -7.19 -18.64
CA SER A 19 14.69 -8.18 -18.37
C SER A 19 13.80 -7.72 -17.22
N ILE A 20 12.52 -8.06 -17.30
CA ILE A 20 11.53 -7.81 -16.26
C ILE A 20 10.62 -9.02 -16.10
N GLN A 21 10.21 -9.31 -14.88
CA GLN A 21 9.16 -10.26 -14.60
C GLN A 21 7.88 -9.53 -14.19
N ARG A 22 6.76 -9.93 -14.75
CA ARG A 22 5.43 -9.40 -14.47
C ARG A 22 4.41 -10.52 -14.38
N THR A 23 3.57 -10.47 -13.35
CA THR A 23 2.34 -11.27 -13.35
C THR A 23 1.25 -10.43 -14.00
N LEU A 24 0.77 -10.86 -15.15
CA LEU A 24 -0.35 -10.23 -15.82
C LEU A 24 -1.63 -10.83 -15.25
N ARG A 25 -2.42 -9.99 -14.56
CA ARG A 25 -3.67 -10.41 -13.93
C ARG A 25 -4.86 -10.23 -14.89
N ALA A 26 -5.92 -10.96 -14.64
CA ALA A 26 -7.17 -10.80 -15.40
C ALA A 26 -7.70 -9.35 -15.33
N GLY A 27 -7.50 -8.66 -14.20
CA GLY A 27 -7.84 -7.23 -14.05
C GLY A 27 -7.06 -6.31 -14.99
N ASP A 28 -5.75 -6.57 -15.19
CA ASP A 28 -4.88 -5.77 -16.08
C ASP A 28 -5.34 -5.90 -17.53
N VAL A 29 -5.65 -7.13 -17.96
CA VAL A 29 -6.16 -7.41 -19.31
C VAL A 29 -7.52 -6.74 -19.54
N ARG A 30 -8.41 -6.81 -18.56
CA ARG A 30 -9.71 -6.15 -18.61
C ARG A 30 -9.60 -4.62 -18.68
N ALA A 31 -8.73 -4.04 -17.89
CA ALA A 31 -8.47 -2.59 -17.91
C ALA A 31 -7.94 -2.16 -19.29
N TRP A 32 -6.99 -2.91 -19.86
CA TRP A 32 -6.48 -2.69 -21.21
C TRP A 32 -7.58 -2.78 -22.25
N ALA A 33 -8.34 -3.88 -22.26
CA ALA A 33 -9.42 -4.13 -23.21
C ALA A 33 -10.49 -3.02 -23.13
N THR A 34 -10.84 -2.58 -21.93
CA THR A 34 -11.79 -1.47 -21.71
C THR A 34 -11.26 -0.16 -22.27
N ALA A 35 -9.97 0.17 -21.99
CA ALA A 35 -9.36 1.42 -22.43
C ALA A 35 -9.30 1.55 -23.96
N PHE A 36 -9.15 0.43 -24.68
CA PHE A 36 -9.04 0.38 -26.14
C PHE A 36 -10.33 -0.11 -26.86
N GLY A 37 -11.39 -0.45 -26.11
CA GLY A 37 -12.64 -0.96 -26.68
C GLY A 37 -12.48 -2.34 -27.31
N ASP A 38 -11.50 -3.15 -26.87
CA ASP A 38 -11.24 -4.48 -27.42
C ASP A 38 -12.19 -5.53 -26.82
N VAL A 39 -13.36 -5.66 -27.44
CA VAL A 39 -14.38 -6.63 -27.02
C VAL A 39 -13.91 -8.07 -27.16
N GLY A 40 -13.04 -8.38 -28.12
CA GLY A 40 -12.47 -9.71 -28.30
C GLY A 40 -11.61 -10.13 -27.13
N LEU A 41 -10.76 -9.24 -26.65
CA LEU A 41 -9.91 -9.47 -25.47
C LEU A 41 -10.73 -9.54 -24.17
N LEU A 42 -11.89 -8.88 -24.10
CA LEU A 42 -12.82 -9.02 -22.97
C LEU A 42 -13.47 -10.40 -22.92
N ALA A 43 -13.77 -10.98 -24.10
CA ALA A 43 -14.41 -12.29 -24.22
C ALA A 43 -13.40 -13.45 -24.04
N GLU A 44 -12.21 -13.32 -24.65
CA GLU A 44 -11.14 -14.32 -24.65
C GLU A 44 -9.80 -13.69 -24.25
N PRO A 45 -9.57 -13.46 -22.95
CA PRO A 45 -8.43 -12.69 -22.46
C PRO A 45 -7.06 -13.26 -22.80
N ASP A 46 -6.97 -14.57 -23.03
CA ASP A 46 -5.72 -15.29 -23.29
C ASP A 46 -5.45 -15.55 -24.78
N HIS A 47 -6.46 -15.42 -25.66
CA HIS A 47 -6.37 -15.75 -27.08
C HIS A 47 -6.74 -14.61 -28.05
N GLY A 48 -7.31 -13.53 -27.59
CA GLY A 48 -7.79 -12.42 -28.42
C GLY A 48 -6.70 -11.75 -29.27
N ALA A 49 -7.10 -11.02 -30.32
CA ALA A 49 -6.19 -10.23 -31.14
C ALA A 49 -5.39 -9.19 -30.35
N GLY A 50 -5.93 -8.76 -29.22
CA GLY A 50 -5.26 -7.84 -28.29
C GLY A 50 -4.03 -8.39 -27.57
N VAL A 51 -3.80 -9.70 -27.59
CA VAL A 51 -2.61 -10.32 -26.97
C VAL A 51 -1.31 -9.70 -27.51
N ALA A 52 -1.24 -9.48 -28.82
CA ALA A 52 -0.08 -8.86 -29.44
C ALA A 52 0.16 -7.43 -28.88
N SER A 53 -0.89 -6.64 -28.69
CA SER A 53 -0.79 -5.27 -28.19
C SER A 53 -0.32 -5.22 -26.74
N ILE A 54 -0.77 -6.14 -25.88
CA ILE A 54 -0.29 -6.25 -24.49
C ILE A 54 1.20 -6.62 -24.45
N VAL A 55 1.63 -7.59 -25.26
CA VAL A 55 3.06 -7.97 -25.33
C VAL A 55 3.91 -6.81 -25.84
N VAL A 56 3.46 -6.09 -26.87
CA VAL A 56 4.15 -4.87 -27.34
C VAL A 56 4.26 -3.85 -26.22
N ALA A 57 3.18 -3.60 -25.48
CA ALA A 57 3.20 -2.65 -24.36
C ALA A 57 4.18 -3.06 -23.27
N LEU A 58 4.29 -4.34 -22.93
CA LEU A 58 5.27 -4.84 -21.96
C LEU A 58 6.71 -4.61 -22.45
N MET A 59 6.99 -4.90 -23.72
CA MET A 59 8.32 -4.72 -24.32
C MET A 59 8.68 -3.24 -24.46
N THR A 60 7.78 -2.40 -24.96
CA THR A 60 8.01 -0.96 -25.11
C THR A 60 8.10 -0.23 -23.77
N SER A 61 7.41 -0.71 -22.73
CA SER A 61 7.60 -0.24 -21.35
C SER A 61 9.05 -0.45 -20.90
N LEU A 62 9.62 -1.62 -21.20
CA LEU A 62 11.02 -1.93 -20.84
C LEU A 62 12.02 -1.09 -21.66
N VAL A 63 11.67 -0.79 -22.93
CA VAL A 63 12.44 0.19 -23.76
C VAL A 63 12.44 1.55 -23.10
N GLY A 64 11.28 2.07 -22.70
CA GLY A 64 11.15 3.41 -22.14
C GLY A 64 11.69 3.58 -20.73
N THR A 65 11.83 2.48 -19.97
CA THR A 65 12.23 2.52 -18.56
C THR A 65 13.64 2.01 -18.30
N THR A 66 14.18 1.11 -19.12
CA THR A 66 15.39 0.37 -18.78
C THR A 66 16.43 0.33 -19.92
N LEU A 67 16.02 -0.05 -21.14
CA LEU A 67 16.98 -0.26 -22.26
C LEU A 67 16.38 0.20 -23.59
N PRO A 68 16.77 1.35 -24.11
CA PRO A 68 17.74 2.35 -23.61
C PRO A 68 17.27 3.15 -22.38
N GLY A 69 15.97 3.21 -22.07
CA GLY A 69 15.39 3.96 -20.96
C GLY A 69 14.77 5.29 -21.38
N ALA A 70 14.60 6.20 -20.43
CA ALA A 70 13.88 7.45 -20.63
C ALA A 70 14.46 8.30 -21.79
N GLY A 71 13.56 8.83 -22.63
CA GLY A 71 13.93 9.58 -23.83
C GLY A 71 14.09 8.74 -25.09
N SER A 72 13.89 7.41 -25.01
CA SER A 72 13.80 6.53 -26.16
C SER A 72 12.46 6.68 -26.87
N SER A 73 12.45 6.48 -28.19
CA SER A 73 11.24 6.43 -29.02
C SER A 73 11.25 5.18 -29.90
N VAL A 74 10.20 4.40 -29.85
CA VAL A 74 10.02 3.23 -30.72
C VAL A 74 9.57 3.73 -32.09
N ARG A 75 10.36 3.49 -33.14
CA ARG A 75 10.06 3.85 -34.53
C ARG A 75 9.20 2.80 -35.20
N SER A 76 9.54 1.54 -34.98
CA SER A 76 8.77 0.40 -35.50
C SER A 76 8.83 -0.78 -34.53
N SER A 77 7.80 -1.64 -34.62
CA SER A 77 7.76 -2.88 -33.87
C SER A 77 7.13 -3.98 -34.73
N GLU A 78 7.83 -5.10 -34.88
CA GLU A 78 7.31 -6.30 -35.49
C GLU A 78 7.17 -7.36 -34.39
N VAL A 79 5.97 -7.86 -34.17
CA VAL A 79 5.67 -8.83 -33.10
C VAL A 79 5.08 -10.09 -33.68
N GLN A 80 5.56 -11.23 -33.23
CA GLN A 80 5.04 -12.54 -33.56
C GLN A 80 4.56 -13.25 -32.29
N VAL A 81 3.25 -13.41 -32.16
CA VAL A 81 2.63 -14.21 -31.12
C VAL A 81 2.83 -15.66 -31.40
N ARG A 82 3.32 -16.44 -30.43
CA ARG A 82 3.65 -17.87 -30.56
C ARG A 82 2.71 -18.76 -29.77
N GLY A 83 1.94 -18.20 -28.85
CA GLY A 83 1.01 -18.95 -28.01
C GLY A 83 0.09 -18.05 -27.20
N PRO A 84 -0.84 -18.63 -26.42
CA PRO A 84 -1.76 -17.91 -25.60
C PRO A 84 -0.99 -17.12 -24.52
N LEU A 85 -1.55 -16.00 -24.10
CA LEU A 85 -1.02 -15.19 -23.00
C LEU A 85 -1.47 -15.81 -21.67
N PRO A 86 -0.58 -16.35 -20.86
CA PRO A 86 -0.96 -16.95 -19.59
C PRO A 86 -1.32 -15.86 -18.56
N ILE A 87 -2.63 -15.79 -18.26
CA ILE A 87 -3.18 -14.86 -17.25
C ILE A 87 -2.97 -15.45 -15.86
N ASP A 88 -2.79 -14.56 -14.86
CA ASP A 88 -2.46 -14.90 -13.47
C ASP A 88 -1.18 -15.72 -13.30
N ASN A 89 -0.30 -15.66 -14.30
CA ASN A 89 0.99 -16.33 -14.31
C ASN A 89 2.13 -15.33 -14.53
N VAL A 90 3.34 -15.72 -14.17
CA VAL A 90 4.54 -14.90 -14.34
C VAL A 90 4.98 -14.91 -15.80
N LEU A 91 5.08 -13.73 -16.38
CA LEU A 91 5.72 -13.50 -17.68
C LEU A 91 7.11 -12.91 -17.46
N THR A 92 8.08 -13.42 -18.20
CA THR A 92 9.42 -12.85 -18.29
C THR A 92 9.60 -12.20 -19.65
N VAL A 93 9.81 -10.89 -19.67
CA VAL A 93 10.16 -10.12 -20.88
C VAL A 93 11.65 -9.86 -20.86
N LYS A 94 12.34 -10.21 -21.95
CA LYS A 94 13.76 -9.98 -22.15
C LYS A 94 13.99 -9.23 -23.44
N LEU A 95 14.80 -8.17 -23.39
CA LEU A 95 15.26 -7.39 -24.53
C LEU A 95 16.77 -7.54 -24.69
N VAL A 96 17.23 -7.66 -25.93
CA VAL A 96 18.66 -7.76 -26.26
C VAL A 96 18.97 -6.83 -27.43
N VAL A 97 19.97 -5.98 -27.29
CA VAL A 97 20.44 -5.10 -28.37
C VAL A 97 21.15 -5.97 -29.42
N ARG A 98 20.57 -6.05 -30.63
CA ARG A 98 21.14 -6.80 -31.74
C ARG A 98 22.09 -5.99 -32.60
N GLU A 99 21.74 -4.71 -32.89
CA GLU A 99 22.42 -3.88 -33.85
C GLU A 99 22.34 -2.41 -33.45
N LYS A 100 23.37 -1.61 -33.83
CA LYS A 100 23.38 -0.12 -33.73
C LYS A 100 23.62 0.49 -35.11
N ARG A 101 22.78 1.44 -35.51
CA ARG A 101 22.90 2.22 -36.73
C ARG A 101 23.28 3.65 -36.38
N ALA A 102 24.56 3.99 -36.59
CA ALA A 102 25.12 5.27 -36.11
C ALA A 102 24.50 6.48 -36.82
N ASP A 103 24.25 6.38 -38.12
CA ASP A 103 23.74 7.45 -38.95
C ASP A 103 22.35 7.93 -38.52
N GLU A 104 21.50 7.01 -38.07
CA GLU A 104 20.12 7.29 -37.62
C GLU A 104 19.99 7.37 -36.10
N LYS A 105 21.07 7.13 -35.35
CA LYS A 105 21.02 6.94 -33.87
C LYS A 105 20.01 5.86 -33.45
N LEU A 106 19.86 4.86 -34.28
CA LEU A 106 18.89 3.78 -34.15
C LEU A 106 19.52 2.54 -33.51
N VAL A 107 18.78 1.88 -32.67
CA VAL A 107 19.13 0.60 -32.04
C VAL A 107 18.07 -0.44 -32.39
N ILE A 108 18.50 -1.60 -32.91
CA ILE A 108 17.62 -2.74 -33.17
C ILE A 108 17.67 -3.65 -31.94
N ILE A 109 16.51 -3.90 -31.38
CA ILE A 109 16.35 -4.68 -30.14
C ILE A 109 15.48 -5.87 -30.41
N ASP A 110 15.98 -7.07 -30.12
CA ASP A 110 15.18 -8.29 -30.12
C ASP A 110 14.53 -8.47 -28.77
N GLY A 111 13.23 -8.73 -28.79
CA GLY A 111 12.39 -8.96 -27.61
C GLY A 111 11.88 -10.40 -27.57
N GLN A 112 11.83 -10.98 -26.39
CA GLN A 112 11.23 -12.27 -26.14
C GLN A 112 10.38 -12.20 -24.87
N CYS A 113 9.16 -12.75 -24.94
CA CYS A 113 8.28 -12.95 -23.79
C CYS A 113 8.10 -14.45 -23.55
N THR A 114 8.36 -14.91 -22.33
CA THR A 114 8.23 -16.32 -21.93
C THR A 114 7.32 -16.44 -20.71
N ASP A 115 6.64 -17.57 -20.58
CA ASP A 115 5.87 -17.94 -19.40
C ASP A 115 6.77 -18.51 -18.27
N ALA A 116 6.16 -18.86 -17.14
CA ALA A 116 6.86 -19.43 -15.99
C ALA A 116 7.53 -20.80 -16.28
N ALA A 117 7.08 -21.53 -17.32
CA ALA A 117 7.69 -22.77 -17.76
C ALA A 117 8.81 -22.56 -18.79
N GLY A 118 9.12 -21.29 -19.12
CA GLY A 118 10.13 -20.93 -20.13
C GLY A 118 9.64 -21.06 -21.57
N ARG A 119 8.35 -21.32 -21.83
CA ARG A 119 7.79 -21.41 -23.19
C ARG A 119 7.66 -20.00 -23.77
N VAL A 120 8.05 -19.83 -25.01
CA VAL A 120 7.97 -18.57 -25.74
C VAL A 120 6.53 -18.25 -26.09
N VAL A 121 6.00 -17.16 -25.52
CA VAL A 121 4.66 -16.61 -25.77
C VAL A 121 4.71 -15.70 -27.01
N ALA A 122 5.73 -14.87 -27.10
CA ALA A 122 5.91 -13.97 -28.24
C ALA A 122 7.37 -13.58 -28.43
N THR A 123 7.70 -13.16 -29.66
CA THR A 123 8.97 -12.55 -30.03
C THR A 123 8.71 -11.21 -30.72
N ALA A 124 9.67 -10.28 -30.63
CA ALA A 124 9.57 -9.00 -31.32
C ALA A 124 10.93 -8.53 -31.83
N THR A 125 10.89 -7.71 -32.88
CA THR A 125 12.00 -6.84 -33.28
C THR A 125 11.54 -5.38 -33.17
N LEU A 126 12.29 -4.58 -32.44
CA LEU A 126 11.98 -3.19 -32.17
C LEU A 126 13.09 -2.30 -32.77
N GLU A 127 12.69 -1.31 -33.57
CA GLU A 127 13.58 -0.22 -33.98
C GLU A 127 13.39 0.95 -33.01
N VAL A 128 14.44 1.31 -32.29
CA VAL A 128 14.40 2.29 -31.21
C VAL A 128 15.35 3.42 -31.48
N LEU A 129 14.84 4.64 -31.57
CA LEU A 129 15.65 5.86 -31.51
C LEU A 129 16.18 6.01 -30.09
N ALA A 130 17.49 5.92 -29.93
CA ALA A 130 18.12 6.01 -28.62
C ALA A 130 18.30 7.46 -28.19
N PRO A 131 18.22 7.77 -26.89
CA PRO A 131 18.44 9.11 -26.38
C PRO A 131 19.88 9.54 -26.61
N LEU A 132 20.07 10.84 -26.93
CA LEU A 132 21.39 11.43 -27.13
C LEU A 132 21.92 12.07 -25.84
N THR A 133 21.05 12.40 -24.92
CA THR A 133 21.40 13.02 -23.64
C THR A 133 21.03 12.14 -22.48
N ARG A 134 21.80 12.17 -21.41
CA ARG A 134 21.49 11.45 -20.19
C ARG A 134 20.32 12.12 -19.47
N VAL A 135 19.28 11.35 -19.22
CA VAL A 135 18.07 11.79 -18.51
C VAL A 135 17.90 10.88 -17.32
N GLN A 136 17.72 11.49 -16.15
CA GLN A 136 17.32 10.80 -14.95
C GLN A 136 15.88 11.23 -14.65
N ARG A 137 14.95 10.28 -14.63
CA ARG A 137 13.56 10.53 -14.26
C ARG A 137 13.25 9.79 -12.99
N GLU A 138 12.63 10.49 -12.06
CA GLU A 138 12.00 9.86 -10.92
C GLU A 138 10.68 9.27 -11.41
N MET A 139 10.56 7.95 -11.34
CA MET A 139 9.27 7.31 -11.55
C MET A 139 8.46 7.44 -10.26
N PRO A 140 7.16 7.78 -10.33
CA PRO A 140 6.29 7.56 -9.20
C PRO A 140 6.33 6.05 -8.92
N GLU A 141 6.99 5.69 -7.83
CA GLU A 141 6.88 4.34 -7.30
C GLU A 141 5.41 3.98 -7.16
N HIS A 142 5.06 2.71 -7.33
CA HIS A 142 3.88 2.17 -6.67
C HIS A 142 4.02 2.56 -5.21
N GLN A 143 3.23 3.52 -4.78
CA GLN A 143 3.59 4.42 -3.66
C GLN A 143 3.72 3.69 -2.32
N LEU A 144 3.16 2.47 -2.19
CA LEU A 144 3.36 1.65 -1.00
C LEU A 144 4.59 0.73 -1.08
N GLN A 145 5.15 0.49 -2.27
CA GLN A 145 6.41 -0.24 -2.39
C GLN A 145 7.55 0.45 -1.64
N GLY A 146 7.55 1.78 -1.60
CA GLY A 146 8.49 2.57 -0.81
C GLY A 146 8.45 2.30 0.70
N LEU A 147 7.33 1.76 1.25
CA LEU A 147 7.28 1.33 2.65
C LEU A 147 8.21 0.13 2.88
N LEU A 148 8.19 -0.85 1.96
CA LEU A 148 9.07 -2.03 2.04
C LEU A 148 10.55 -1.64 1.92
N GLU A 149 10.86 -0.69 1.05
CA GLU A 149 12.24 -0.19 0.89
C GLU A 149 12.75 0.51 2.14
N ARG A 150 11.90 1.31 2.78
CA ARG A 150 12.24 1.97 4.05
C ARG A 150 12.42 1.01 5.21
N CYS A 151 11.85 -0.20 5.14
CA CYS A 151 12.12 -1.26 6.11
C CYS A 151 13.47 -1.94 5.88
N ARG A 152 14.10 -1.79 4.69
CA ARG A 152 15.43 -2.34 4.44
C ARG A 152 16.45 -1.71 5.38
N GLY A 153 17.17 -2.54 6.11
CA GLY A 153 18.13 -2.09 7.11
C GLY A 153 17.57 -1.93 8.53
N LEU A 154 16.25 -2.09 8.71
CA LEU A 154 15.68 -2.28 10.05
C LEU A 154 15.72 -3.76 10.43
N GLU A 155 15.93 -4.02 11.72
CA GLU A 155 15.83 -5.38 12.24
C GLU A 155 14.39 -5.89 12.18
N PRO A 156 14.16 -7.15 11.76
CA PRO A 156 12.82 -7.73 11.73
C PRO A 156 12.14 -7.64 13.10
N MET A 157 10.92 -7.14 13.12
CA MET A 157 10.21 -6.79 14.34
C MET A 157 9.52 -8.01 14.98
N LEU A 158 9.80 -8.30 16.26
CA LEU A 158 9.06 -9.30 17.04
C LEU A 158 7.57 -8.93 17.06
N THR A 159 6.74 -9.77 16.45
CA THR A 159 5.30 -9.52 16.27
C THR A 159 4.47 -10.68 16.82
N GLY A 160 3.56 -10.40 17.74
CA GLY A 160 2.60 -11.38 18.23
C GLY A 160 1.49 -11.61 17.22
N VAL A 161 1.47 -12.76 16.57
CA VAL A 161 0.41 -13.17 15.64
C VAL A 161 -0.64 -13.91 16.42
N VAL A 162 -1.84 -13.35 16.48
CA VAL A 162 -2.88 -13.76 17.42
C VAL A 162 -3.86 -14.72 16.77
N HIS A 163 -3.86 -15.96 17.19
CA HIS A 163 -4.75 -17.03 16.75
C HIS A 163 -4.79 -17.22 15.22
N PRO A 164 -3.65 -17.47 14.54
CA PRO A 164 -3.62 -17.59 13.07
C PRO A 164 -4.10 -18.97 12.60
N CYS A 165 -5.30 -19.39 13.03
CA CYS A 165 -5.90 -20.71 12.77
C CYS A 165 -6.65 -20.74 11.43
N SER A 166 -6.04 -20.19 10.38
CA SER A 166 -6.45 -20.35 8.99
C SER A 166 -5.23 -20.27 8.07
N THR A 167 -5.35 -20.89 6.89
CA THR A 167 -4.25 -20.88 5.89
C THR A 167 -3.83 -19.46 5.56
N ASP A 168 -4.78 -18.56 5.28
CA ASP A 168 -4.46 -17.18 4.86
C ASP A 168 -3.80 -16.36 5.96
N ALA A 169 -4.24 -16.52 7.21
CA ALA A 169 -3.66 -15.80 8.34
C ALA A 169 -2.23 -16.28 8.65
N LEU A 170 -2.01 -17.60 8.60
CA LEU A 170 -0.71 -18.18 8.85
C LEU A 170 0.27 -17.87 7.70
N ALA A 171 -0.19 -18.04 6.44
CA ALA A 171 0.62 -17.70 5.27
C ALA A 171 1.02 -16.22 5.26
N GLY A 172 0.11 -15.31 5.60
CA GLY A 172 0.43 -13.88 5.67
C GLY A 172 1.50 -13.54 6.71
N ALA A 173 1.53 -14.24 7.85
CA ALA A 173 2.58 -14.07 8.85
C ALA A 173 3.93 -14.61 8.35
N ILE A 174 3.93 -15.77 7.67
CA ILE A 174 5.14 -16.36 7.08
C ILE A 174 5.68 -15.48 5.94
N GLU A 175 4.84 -15.03 5.03
CA GLU A 175 5.22 -14.09 3.95
C GLU A 175 5.86 -12.81 4.49
N ALA A 176 5.33 -12.27 5.59
CA ALA A 176 5.93 -11.11 6.25
C ALA A 176 7.29 -11.42 6.90
N ALA A 177 7.48 -12.66 7.40
CA ALA A 177 8.75 -13.12 7.93
C ALA A 177 9.79 -13.35 6.82
N GLU A 178 9.40 -14.00 5.73
CA GLU A 178 10.25 -14.20 4.53
C GLU A 178 10.70 -12.86 3.92
N ALA A 179 9.80 -11.86 3.94
CA ALA A 179 10.12 -10.49 3.55
C ALA A 179 11.02 -9.75 4.57
N ARG A 180 11.45 -10.39 5.65
CA ARG A 180 12.26 -9.85 6.73
C ARG A 180 11.64 -8.62 7.43
N LEU A 181 10.32 -8.54 7.46
CA LEU A 181 9.59 -7.48 8.14
C LEU A 181 9.37 -7.82 9.62
N ILE A 182 9.03 -9.08 9.90
CA ILE A 182 8.70 -9.52 11.26
C ILE A 182 9.43 -10.81 11.65
N VAL A 183 9.52 -11.02 12.96
CA VAL A 183 9.80 -12.34 13.58
C VAL A 183 8.50 -12.77 14.26
N PRO A 184 7.76 -13.75 13.70
CA PRO A 184 6.46 -14.14 14.24
C PRO A 184 6.57 -14.89 15.57
N VAL A 185 5.76 -14.45 16.54
CA VAL A 185 5.45 -15.23 17.74
C VAL A 185 3.98 -15.62 17.64
N LEU A 186 3.70 -16.87 17.34
CA LEU A 186 2.36 -17.39 17.06
C LEU A 186 1.68 -17.76 18.37
N PHE A 187 0.57 -17.09 18.73
CA PHE A 187 -0.28 -17.42 19.87
C PHE A 187 -1.46 -18.21 19.36
N GLY A 188 -1.53 -19.51 19.64
CA GLY A 188 -2.61 -20.37 19.15
C GLY A 188 -2.43 -21.84 19.54
N PRO A 189 -3.43 -22.72 19.24
CA PRO A 189 -3.35 -24.14 19.47
C PRO A 189 -2.25 -24.78 18.60
N GLU A 190 -1.15 -25.19 19.21
CA GLU A 190 0.05 -25.65 18.49
C GLU A 190 -0.24 -26.78 17.52
N ALA A 191 -1.04 -27.77 17.93
CA ALA A 191 -1.37 -28.92 17.08
C ALA A 191 -2.12 -28.47 15.81
N GLU A 192 -3.03 -27.50 15.92
CA GLU A 192 -3.78 -26.96 14.80
C GLU A 192 -2.89 -26.12 13.87
N LEU A 193 -2.04 -25.25 14.43
CA LEU A 193 -1.09 -24.44 13.66
C LEU A 193 -0.16 -25.34 12.83
N ARG A 194 0.37 -26.40 13.42
CA ARG A 194 1.23 -27.37 12.72
C ARG A 194 0.45 -28.14 11.63
N ARG A 195 -0.81 -28.51 11.90
CA ARG A 195 -1.68 -29.16 10.93
C ARG A 195 -1.95 -28.26 9.71
N ILE A 196 -2.29 -26.99 9.95
CA ILE A 196 -2.51 -26.01 8.87
C ILE A 196 -1.24 -25.77 8.07
N ALA A 197 -0.10 -25.59 8.75
CA ALA A 197 1.18 -25.39 8.10
C ALA A 197 1.56 -26.58 7.20
N ALA A 198 1.40 -27.82 7.68
CA ALA A 198 1.69 -29.02 6.90
C ALA A 198 0.78 -29.13 5.67
N ALA A 199 -0.52 -28.87 5.82
CA ALA A 199 -1.47 -28.89 4.71
C ALA A 199 -1.19 -27.83 3.65
N ALA A 200 -0.75 -26.64 4.08
CA ALA A 200 -0.43 -25.51 3.20
C ALA A 200 1.06 -25.46 2.78
N LYS A 201 1.88 -26.42 3.21
CA LYS A 201 3.33 -26.47 2.96
C LYS A 201 4.09 -25.22 3.41
N LEU A 202 3.68 -24.67 4.57
CA LEU A 202 4.30 -23.51 5.18
C LEU A 202 5.40 -23.95 6.16
N ASP A 203 6.54 -23.26 6.14
CA ASP A 203 7.64 -23.52 7.08
C ASP A 203 7.49 -22.67 8.35
N LEU A 204 7.35 -23.33 9.50
CA LEU A 204 7.29 -22.71 10.82
C LEU A 204 8.63 -22.66 11.56
N SER A 205 9.74 -23.07 10.93
CA SER A 205 11.06 -23.15 11.59
C SER A 205 11.56 -21.81 12.14
N SER A 206 11.17 -20.70 11.51
CA SER A 206 11.48 -19.34 11.93
C SER A 206 10.50 -18.75 12.95
N CYS A 207 9.44 -19.50 13.33
CA CYS A 207 8.38 -19.03 14.20
C CYS A 207 8.54 -19.61 15.62
N ARG A 208 8.33 -18.76 16.61
CA ARG A 208 8.08 -19.21 17.98
C ARG A 208 6.59 -19.44 18.18
N ILE A 209 6.19 -20.56 18.79
CA ILE A 209 4.81 -20.87 19.14
C ILE A 209 4.63 -20.72 20.64
N GLU A 210 3.68 -19.93 21.06
CA GLU A 210 3.16 -19.79 22.41
C GLU A 210 1.79 -20.47 22.45
N ALA A 211 1.75 -21.70 22.96
CA ALA A 211 0.55 -22.53 22.97
C ALA A 211 -0.60 -21.89 23.78
N THR A 212 -1.80 -21.92 23.20
CA THR A 212 -3.05 -21.47 23.78
C THR A 212 -4.18 -22.38 23.32
N GLU A 213 -5.31 -22.40 24.06
CA GLU A 213 -6.42 -23.29 23.75
C GLU A 213 -7.56 -22.60 23.02
N SER A 214 -7.70 -21.26 23.18
CA SER A 214 -8.79 -20.48 22.56
C SER A 214 -8.31 -19.17 21.92
N ALA A 215 -9.20 -18.53 21.17
CA ALA A 215 -8.93 -17.21 20.57
C ALA A 215 -8.79 -16.13 21.65
N GLU A 216 -9.59 -16.21 22.72
CA GLU A 216 -9.57 -15.28 23.86
C GLU A 216 -8.27 -15.42 24.63
N GLU A 217 -7.81 -16.63 24.89
CA GLU A 217 -6.52 -16.87 25.55
C GLU A 217 -5.37 -16.40 24.69
N SER A 218 -5.42 -16.67 23.37
CA SER A 218 -4.41 -16.18 22.40
C SER A 218 -4.33 -14.65 22.46
N ALA A 219 -5.46 -13.96 22.45
CA ALA A 219 -5.53 -12.52 22.50
C ALA A 219 -5.00 -11.96 23.84
N ALA A 220 -5.39 -12.55 24.95
CA ALA A 220 -4.94 -12.13 26.28
C ALA A 220 -3.42 -12.32 26.47
N LYS A 221 -2.87 -13.49 26.11
CA LYS A 221 -1.44 -13.76 26.19
C LYS A 221 -0.60 -12.88 25.27
N ALA A 222 -1.07 -12.66 24.03
CA ALA A 222 -0.39 -11.80 23.08
C ALA A 222 -0.40 -10.33 23.54
N ALA A 223 -1.54 -9.83 24.05
CA ALA A 223 -1.65 -8.48 24.59
C ALA A 223 -0.73 -8.29 25.81
N ALA A 224 -0.68 -9.26 26.72
CA ALA A 224 0.23 -9.24 27.88
C ALA A 224 1.71 -9.28 27.44
N ALA A 225 2.05 -10.07 26.42
CA ALA A 225 3.39 -10.11 25.86
C ALA A 225 3.79 -8.75 25.25
N ALA A 226 2.88 -8.08 24.55
CA ALA A 226 3.10 -6.74 24.02
C ALA A 226 3.29 -5.69 25.13
N GLY A 227 2.47 -5.72 26.17
CA GLY A 227 2.60 -4.83 27.32
C GLY A 227 3.88 -5.06 28.14
N ALA A 228 4.41 -6.27 28.12
CA ALA A 228 5.70 -6.62 28.71
C ALA A 228 6.89 -6.31 27.79
N GLY A 229 6.68 -5.80 26.58
CA GLY A 229 7.72 -5.49 25.61
C GLY A 229 8.35 -6.71 24.91
N LYS A 230 7.78 -7.92 25.11
CA LYS A 230 8.26 -9.15 24.46
C LYS A 230 7.96 -9.20 22.96
N VAL A 231 6.89 -8.51 22.52
CA VAL A 231 6.58 -8.24 21.12
C VAL A 231 6.29 -6.76 20.95
N LYS A 232 6.61 -6.22 19.78
CA LYS A 232 6.53 -4.77 19.49
C LYS A 232 5.30 -4.40 18.65
N ALA A 233 4.57 -5.39 18.17
CA ALA A 233 3.32 -5.24 17.44
C ALA A 233 2.42 -6.46 17.67
N LEU A 234 1.12 -6.29 17.44
CA LEU A 234 0.17 -7.38 17.35
C LEU A 234 -0.32 -7.50 15.90
N MET A 235 -0.55 -8.72 15.44
CA MET A 235 -1.13 -9.02 14.13
C MET A 235 -2.33 -9.93 14.32
N LYS A 236 -3.49 -9.50 13.83
CA LYS A 236 -4.72 -10.26 13.89
C LYS A 236 -4.64 -11.50 13.00
N GLY A 237 -4.93 -12.66 13.56
CA GLY A 237 -5.12 -13.91 12.83
C GLY A 237 -6.59 -14.14 12.47
N SER A 238 -7.12 -15.33 12.82
CA SER A 238 -8.44 -15.80 12.41
C SER A 238 -9.56 -15.49 13.42
N LEU A 239 -9.26 -14.71 14.47
CA LEU A 239 -10.23 -14.32 15.49
C LEU A 239 -11.04 -13.07 15.07
N HIS A 240 -12.14 -12.80 15.78
CA HIS A 240 -12.88 -11.56 15.62
C HIS A 240 -12.08 -10.36 16.13
N THR A 241 -12.26 -9.21 15.48
CA THR A 241 -11.51 -7.97 15.80
C THR A 241 -11.77 -7.48 17.21
N ASP A 242 -13.01 -7.55 17.67
CA ASP A 242 -13.43 -7.15 19.00
C ASP A 242 -12.73 -7.96 20.11
N VAL A 243 -12.50 -9.26 19.92
CA VAL A 243 -11.77 -10.11 20.88
C VAL A 243 -10.34 -9.61 21.06
N LEU A 244 -9.63 -9.32 19.96
CA LEU A 244 -8.26 -8.81 20.02
C LEU A 244 -8.20 -7.44 20.67
N LEU A 245 -9.06 -6.51 20.22
CA LEU A 245 -9.05 -5.13 20.73
C LEU A 245 -9.50 -5.07 22.19
N HIS A 246 -10.48 -5.89 22.58
CA HIS A 246 -10.89 -6.01 23.97
C HIS A 246 -9.72 -6.47 24.85
N ALA A 247 -9.01 -7.52 24.46
CA ALA A 247 -7.83 -8.01 25.18
C ALA A 247 -6.71 -6.94 25.27
N ALA A 248 -6.43 -6.24 24.15
CA ALA A 248 -5.43 -5.18 24.12
C ALA A 248 -5.79 -3.99 25.04
N MET A 249 -7.08 -3.73 25.25
CA MET A 249 -7.58 -2.64 26.07
C MET A 249 -7.83 -3.02 27.54
N GLN A 250 -7.54 -4.25 27.97
CA GLN A 250 -7.55 -4.59 29.39
C GLN A 250 -6.42 -3.86 30.14
N LYS A 251 -6.65 -3.52 31.41
CA LYS A 251 -5.62 -2.83 32.25
C LYS A 251 -4.35 -3.67 32.38
N GLU A 252 -4.52 -4.96 32.48
CA GLU A 252 -3.48 -5.97 32.66
C GLU A 252 -2.54 -6.02 31.45
N ALA A 253 -3.06 -5.73 30.26
CA ALA A 253 -2.25 -5.65 29.03
C ALA A 253 -1.30 -4.46 28.99
N LYS A 254 -1.55 -3.40 29.80
CA LYS A 254 -0.71 -2.18 29.88
C LYS A 254 -0.46 -1.49 28.53
N LEU A 255 -1.39 -1.61 27.56
CA LEU A 255 -1.27 -1.04 26.21
C LEU A 255 -1.99 0.30 26.06
N ARG A 256 -2.79 0.71 27.04
CA ARG A 256 -3.53 1.97 27.01
C ARG A 256 -2.57 3.17 27.03
N THR A 257 -2.94 4.22 26.31
CA THR A 257 -2.20 5.49 26.21
C THR A 257 -3.03 6.70 26.64
N GLY A 258 -4.28 6.48 27.06
CA GLY A 258 -5.23 7.59 27.30
C GLY A 258 -5.95 8.06 26.04
N ARG A 259 -5.53 7.61 24.84
CA ARG A 259 -6.18 7.93 23.57
C ARG A 259 -7.13 6.84 23.13
N LEU A 260 -8.10 7.24 22.33
CA LEU A 260 -8.98 6.34 21.61
C LEU A 260 -8.18 5.52 20.58
N LEU A 261 -8.49 4.24 20.43
CA LEU A 261 -7.99 3.46 19.29
C LEU A 261 -8.69 3.91 18.01
N SER A 262 -7.96 4.03 16.93
CA SER A 262 -8.51 4.31 15.61
C SER A 262 -7.83 3.51 14.52
N HIS A 263 -8.57 3.19 13.47
CA HIS A 263 -8.04 2.55 12.27
C HIS A 263 -7.54 3.60 11.29
N CYS A 264 -6.24 3.54 10.96
CA CYS A 264 -5.62 4.36 9.94
C CYS A 264 -5.22 3.48 8.76
N ALA A 265 -5.69 3.80 7.57
CA ALA A 265 -5.33 3.13 6.33
C ALA A 265 -4.62 4.09 5.38
N MET A 266 -3.36 3.78 5.03
CA MET A 266 -2.68 4.45 3.92
C MET A 266 -3.09 3.78 2.62
N ILE A 267 -3.47 4.60 1.65
CA ILE A 267 -4.00 4.19 0.36
C ILE A 267 -3.20 4.83 -0.75
N SER A 268 -2.89 4.05 -1.77
CA SER A 268 -2.29 4.51 -3.02
C SER A 268 -3.15 4.08 -4.19
N VAL A 269 -3.79 5.04 -4.83
CA VAL A 269 -4.61 4.83 -6.03
C VAL A 269 -3.74 5.00 -7.27
N PRO A 270 -3.77 4.07 -8.26
CA PRO A 270 -2.92 4.15 -9.45
C PRO A 270 -3.06 5.45 -10.26
N THR A 271 -4.26 6.01 -10.28
CA THR A 271 -4.60 7.24 -11.01
C THR A 271 -4.40 8.53 -10.21
N TYR A 272 -3.99 8.42 -8.94
CA TYR A 272 -3.81 9.57 -8.05
C TYR A 272 -2.36 9.68 -7.56
N ALA A 273 -1.74 10.82 -7.78
CA ALA A 273 -0.29 10.99 -7.56
C ALA A 273 0.16 10.99 -6.10
N ARG A 274 -0.77 11.12 -5.14
CA ARG A 274 -0.44 11.23 -3.70
C ARG A 274 -0.92 10.01 -2.94
N ARG A 275 -0.22 9.67 -1.86
CA ARG A 275 -0.73 8.72 -0.87
C ARG A 275 -1.72 9.45 0.04
N ILE A 276 -2.80 8.78 0.40
CA ILE A 276 -3.84 9.30 1.29
C ILE A 276 -3.96 8.38 2.49
N VAL A 277 -4.08 8.95 3.68
CA VAL A 277 -4.46 8.23 4.89
C VAL A 277 -5.95 8.50 5.16
N ILE A 278 -6.73 7.46 5.36
CA ILE A 278 -8.15 7.55 5.78
C ILE A 278 -8.27 7.06 7.22
N SER A 279 -8.98 7.80 8.06
CA SER A 279 -9.29 7.47 9.45
C SER A 279 -10.60 8.14 9.92
N ASP A 280 -11.47 7.52 10.74
CA ASP A 280 -11.50 6.12 11.07
C ASP A 280 -12.31 5.36 10.02
N ALA A 281 -11.85 4.19 9.66
CA ALA A 281 -12.52 3.38 8.64
C ALA A 281 -13.04 2.03 9.17
N ALA A 282 -12.87 1.71 10.47
CA ALA A 282 -13.18 0.38 10.95
C ALA A 282 -13.55 0.22 12.44
N LEU A 283 -13.40 1.23 13.30
CA LEU A 283 -13.56 1.07 14.74
C LEU A 283 -14.63 1.95 15.36
N ASN A 284 -14.58 3.26 15.10
CA ASN A 284 -15.40 4.24 15.82
C ASN A 284 -16.65 4.56 14.99
N ILE A 285 -17.82 4.09 15.45
CA ILE A 285 -19.08 4.14 14.69
C ILE A 285 -19.48 5.59 14.40
N ALA A 286 -19.72 6.39 15.42
CA ALA A 286 -20.14 7.77 15.32
C ALA A 286 -19.37 8.62 16.35
N PRO A 287 -18.07 8.89 16.08
CA PRO A 287 -17.22 9.59 17.02
C PRO A 287 -17.70 11.03 17.22
N ASP A 288 -17.74 11.48 18.48
CA ASP A 288 -17.94 12.89 18.81
C ASP A 288 -16.68 13.72 18.51
N THR A 289 -16.74 15.02 18.74
CA THR A 289 -15.63 15.94 18.41
C THR A 289 -14.35 15.63 19.19
N ASP A 290 -14.44 15.25 20.47
CA ASP A 290 -13.28 14.87 21.28
C ASP A 290 -12.65 13.56 20.82
N GLN A 291 -13.48 12.58 20.47
CA GLN A 291 -13.05 11.34 19.87
C GLN A 291 -12.39 11.58 18.50
N LYS A 292 -12.94 12.48 17.68
CA LYS A 292 -12.33 12.88 16.39
C LYS A 292 -11.01 13.61 16.57
N ARG A 293 -10.83 14.38 17.66
CA ARG A 293 -9.51 14.94 18.00
C ARG A 293 -8.47 13.84 18.17
N ASP A 294 -8.79 12.78 18.91
CA ASP A 294 -7.89 11.65 19.12
C ASP A 294 -7.62 10.90 17.80
N ILE A 295 -8.67 10.66 16.98
CA ILE A 295 -8.56 10.04 15.65
C ILE A 295 -7.65 10.87 14.73
N CYS A 296 -7.84 12.20 14.72
CA CYS A 296 -7.04 13.12 13.93
C CYS A 296 -5.56 13.06 14.35
N GLN A 297 -5.29 13.13 15.67
CA GLN A 297 -3.92 13.07 16.18
C GLN A 297 -3.25 11.70 15.90
N ASN A 298 -3.98 10.60 16.01
CA ASN A 298 -3.52 9.27 15.66
C ASN A 298 -3.15 9.18 14.18
N ALA A 299 -4.00 9.73 13.29
CA ALA A 299 -3.76 9.73 11.85
C ALA A 299 -2.54 10.60 11.47
N ILE A 300 -2.32 11.73 12.14
CA ILE A 300 -1.11 12.54 12.01
C ILE A 300 0.13 11.73 12.38
N GLY A 301 0.13 11.08 13.54
CA GLY A 301 1.24 10.23 13.99
C GLY A 301 1.52 9.08 13.02
N PHE A 302 0.46 8.42 12.53
CA PHE A 302 0.58 7.37 11.52
C PHE A 302 1.21 7.89 10.21
N ALA A 303 0.71 9.01 9.68
CA ALA A 303 1.24 9.61 8.45
C ALA A 303 2.72 10.01 8.61
N ARG A 304 3.09 10.59 9.75
CA ARG A 304 4.49 10.96 10.08
C ARG A 304 5.41 9.74 10.15
N ALA A 305 4.99 8.68 10.83
CA ALA A 305 5.74 7.43 10.90
C ALA A 305 5.98 6.85 9.50
N LEU A 306 5.02 7.00 8.58
CA LEU A 306 5.13 6.56 7.20
C LEU A 306 5.79 7.60 6.25
N GLY A 307 6.38 8.67 6.78
CA GLY A 307 7.27 9.58 6.07
C GLY A 307 6.63 10.84 5.51
N ILE A 308 5.47 11.24 6.00
CA ILE A 308 4.88 12.54 5.71
C ILE A 308 5.20 13.45 6.90
N GLU A 309 6.20 14.31 6.79
CA GLU A 309 6.73 15.09 7.93
C GLU A 309 5.69 16.02 8.56
N VAL A 310 4.94 16.75 7.73
CA VAL A 310 3.88 17.67 8.15
C VAL A 310 2.61 17.33 7.37
N PRO A 311 1.81 16.34 7.84
CA PRO A 311 0.60 15.91 7.15
C PRO A 311 -0.44 17.03 7.06
N LYS A 312 -1.05 17.18 5.90
CA LYS A 312 -2.21 18.03 5.66
C LYS A 312 -3.47 17.22 5.87
N VAL A 313 -4.26 17.61 6.85
CA VAL A 313 -5.41 16.86 7.34
C VAL A 313 -6.69 17.57 6.97
N ALA A 314 -7.49 16.94 6.12
CA ALA A 314 -8.84 17.38 5.78
C ALA A 314 -9.87 16.69 6.68
N VAL A 315 -10.65 17.48 7.43
CA VAL A 315 -11.81 16.96 8.16
C VAL A 315 -13.01 16.99 7.24
N LEU A 316 -13.48 15.80 6.85
CA LEU A 316 -14.48 15.64 5.79
C LEU A 316 -15.89 15.96 6.28
N ALA A 317 -16.61 16.63 5.39
CA ALA A 317 -18.06 16.83 5.46
C ALA A 317 -18.62 16.83 4.04
N ALA A 318 -19.96 16.90 3.88
CA ALA A 318 -20.59 16.95 2.57
C ALA A 318 -20.60 18.36 1.94
N VAL A 319 -20.13 19.38 2.67
CA VAL A 319 -20.03 20.78 2.22
C VAL A 319 -18.90 21.48 2.98
N GLU A 320 -18.37 22.57 2.42
CA GLU A 320 -17.24 23.33 2.97
C GLU A 320 -17.69 24.47 3.91
N THR A 321 -18.98 24.73 3.99
CA THR A 321 -19.52 25.78 4.86
C THR A 321 -20.02 25.20 6.16
N VAL A 322 -19.74 25.91 7.27
CA VAL A 322 -20.22 25.50 8.60
C VAL A 322 -21.76 25.62 8.66
N ARG A 323 -22.42 24.52 8.96
CA ARG A 323 -23.88 24.42 9.10
C ARG A 323 -24.25 23.73 10.39
N THR A 324 -25.00 24.42 11.26
CA THR A 324 -25.41 23.88 12.57
C THR A 324 -26.24 22.61 12.51
N LYS A 325 -26.97 22.40 11.39
CA LYS A 325 -27.77 21.18 11.14
C LYS A 325 -26.95 20.01 10.57
N MET A 326 -25.67 20.21 10.30
CA MET A 326 -24.75 19.17 9.81
C MET A 326 -23.55 19.06 10.74
N PRO A 327 -23.60 18.17 11.76
CA PRO A 327 -22.57 18.07 12.81
C PRO A 327 -21.15 17.92 12.27
N ALA A 328 -20.94 17.18 11.19
CA ALA A 328 -19.61 17.02 10.58
C ALA A 328 -18.94 18.34 10.19
N THR A 329 -19.74 19.38 9.82
CA THR A 329 -19.18 20.71 9.52
C THR A 329 -18.74 21.47 10.77
N LEU A 330 -19.40 21.22 11.91
CA LEU A 330 -19.00 21.78 13.20
C LEU A 330 -17.71 21.11 13.66
N ASP A 331 -17.62 19.79 13.57
CA ASP A 331 -16.40 19.05 13.90
C ASP A 331 -15.20 19.55 13.10
N GLY A 332 -15.36 19.75 11.77
CA GLY A 332 -14.32 20.29 10.92
C GLY A 332 -13.79 21.63 11.40
N ALA A 333 -14.69 22.57 11.68
CA ALA A 333 -14.32 23.91 12.18
C ALA A 333 -13.67 23.86 13.57
N ILE A 334 -14.17 23.01 14.47
CA ILE A 334 -13.63 22.87 15.83
C ILE A 334 -12.23 22.24 15.79
N LEU A 335 -12.04 21.15 15.04
CA LEU A 335 -10.76 20.46 14.93
C LEU A 335 -9.68 21.34 14.27
N ALA A 336 -10.03 22.11 13.25
CA ALA A 336 -9.15 23.11 12.66
C ALA A 336 -8.72 24.14 13.73
N LYS A 337 -9.65 24.63 14.55
CA LYS A 337 -9.35 25.57 15.64
C LYS A 337 -8.54 24.92 16.77
N MET A 338 -8.78 23.63 17.08
CA MET A 338 -7.94 22.88 18.02
C MET A 338 -6.48 22.78 17.55
N ALA A 339 -6.25 22.59 16.25
CA ALA A 339 -4.91 22.61 15.67
C ALA A 339 -4.24 23.99 15.77
N ASP A 340 -4.96 25.07 15.46
CA ASP A 340 -4.47 26.45 15.68
C ASP A 340 -4.04 26.69 17.12
N ARG A 341 -4.73 26.09 18.08
CA ARG A 341 -4.49 26.20 19.53
C ARG A 341 -3.51 25.17 20.09
N ARG A 342 -2.91 24.34 19.20
CA ARG A 342 -1.96 23.27 19.56
C ARG A 342 -2.55 22.15 20.44
N GLN A 343 -3.86 21.97 20.43
CA GLN A 343 -4.54 20.80 21.01
C GLN A 343 -4.43 19.59 20.09
N ILE A 344 -4.20 19.82 18.79
CA ILE A 344 -3.75 18.86 17.79
C ILE A 344 -2.41 19.36 17.26
N VAL A 345 -1.39 18.50 17.20
CA VAL A 345 -0.03 18.87 16.85
C VAL A 345 0.59 17.98 15.78
N GLY A 346 1.63 18.48 15.09
CA GLY A 346 2.42 17.71 14.15
C GLY A 346 1.85 17.63 12.74
N GLY A 347 0.75 18.33 12.45
CA GLY A 347 0.13 18.44 11.12
C GLY A 347 -0.58 19.77 10.95
N ILE A 348 -1.07 20.02 9.74
CA ILE A 348 -1.93 21.17 9.41
C ILE A 348 -3.35 20.62 9.24
N VAL A 349 -4.30 21.08 10.03
CA VAL A 349 -5.69 20.58 10.02
C VAL A 349 -6.62 21.68 9.53
N ASP A 350 -7.47 21.34 8.58
CA ASP A 350 -8.53 22.24 8.12
C ASP A 350 -9.82 21.48 7.80
N GLY A 351 -10.93 22.19 7.87
CA GLY A 351 -12.28 21.69 7.60
C GLY A 351 -13.35 22.67 8.08
N PRO A 352 -14.61 22.43 7.66
CA PRO A 352 -15.06 21.27 6.87
C PRO A 352 -14.62 21.37 5.40
N LEU A 353 -14.27 20.21 4.81
CA LEU A 353 -14.00 20.08 3.37
C LEU A 353 -14.81 18.89 2.83
N ASP A 354 -15.35 19.00 1.62
CA ASP A 354 -15.85 17.82 0.93
C ASP A 354 -14.69 17.07 0.24
N LEU A 355 -14.94 15.86 -0.23
CA LEU A 355 -13.89 14.98 -0.69
C LEU A 355 -13.15 15.54 -1.92
N ASP A 356 -13.88 16.09 -2.90
CA ASP A 356 -13.27 16.64 -4.12
C ASP A 356 -12.39 17.84 -3.80
N ALA A 357 -12.87 18.77 -2.95
CA ALA A 357 -12.09 19.91 -2.53
C ALA A 357 -10.89 19.53 -1.63
N ALA A 358 -10.95 18.40 -0.92
CA ALA A 358 -9.82 17.92 -0.13
C ALA A 358 -8.68 17.37 -1.00
N VAL A 359 -8.99 16.67 -2.12
CA VAL A 359 -8.01 15.90 -2.89
C VAL A 359 -7.66 16.52 -4.25
N ASP A 360 -8.48 17.42 -4.80
CA ASP A 360 -8.28 18.04 -6.10
C ASP A 360 -8.12 19.55 -6.01
N ALA A 361 -6.96 20.05 -6.45
CA ALA A 361 -6.63 21.47 -6.36
C ALA A 361 -7.49 22.33 -7.29
N GLU A 362 -7.96 21.78 -8.41
CA GLU A 362 -8.84 22.50 -9.34
C GLU A 362 -10.25 22.62 -8.76
N ALA A 363 -10.78 21.56 -8.15
CA ALA A 363 -12.04 21.60 -7.43
C ALA A 363 -12.02 22.66 -6.31
N ALA A 364 -10.95 22.67 -5.50
CA ALA A 364 -10.75 23.67 -4.46
C ALA A 364 -10.71 25.10 -5.03
N ARG A 365 -10.04 25.31 -6.16
CA ARG A 365 -9.94 26.60 -6.84
C ARG A 365 -11.29 27.08 -7.38
N VAL A 366 -12.04 26.18 -8.04
CA VAL A 366 -13.39 26.50 -8.59
C VAL A 366 -14.34 26.88 -7.47
N LYS A 367 -14.29 26.17 -6.34
CA LYS A 367 -15.09 26.45 -5.15
C LYS A 367 -14.58 27.66 -4.34
N LYS A 368 -13.46 28.28 -4.76
CA LYS A 368 -12.83 29.45 -4.12
C LYS A 368 -12.48 29.22 -2.64
N ILE A 369 -12.03 28.01 -2.31
CA ILE A 369 -11.66 27.63 -0.95
C ILE A 369 -10.24 28.15 -0.68
N SER A 370 -10.09 29.00 0.35
CA SER A 370 -8.79 29.45 0.83
C SER A 370 -8.35 28.57 2.01
N SER A 371 -7.52 27.59 1.76
CA SER A 371 -7.09 26.59 2.74
C SER A 371 -5.69 26.09 2.42
N PRO A 372 -4.82 25.87 3.42
CA PRO A 372 -3.51 25.26 3.20
C PRO A 372 -3.60 23.74 2.96
N VAL A 373 -4.78 23.14 3.12
CA VAL A 373 -5.06 21.71 3.01
C VAL A 373 -5.81 21.37 1.73
N ALA A 374 -6.75 22.24 1.32
CA ALA A 374 -7.64 21.98 0.16
C ALA A 374 -6.83 21.66 -1.10
N GLY A 375 -7.21 20.59 -1.80
CA GLY A 375 -6.53 20.04 -2.98
C GLY A 375 -5.20 19.35 -2.69
N LEU A 376 -4.75 19.32 -1.45
CA LEU A 376 -3.42 18.83 -1.05
C LEU A 376 -3.46 17.91 0.16
N ALA A 377 -4.62 17.38 0.53
CA ALA A 377 -4.77 16.54 1.72
C ALA A 377 -3.91 15.26 1.64
N ASP A 378 -3.22 14.97 2.72
CA ASP A 378 -2.50 13.71 2.96
C ASP A 378 -3.32 12.78 3.86
N VAL A 379 -4.21 13.36 4.68
CA VAL A 379 -5.04 12.65 5.65
C VAL A 379 -6.49 13.11 5.51
N LEU A 380 -7.40 12.16 5.45
CA LEU A 380 -8.84 12.36 5.41
C LEU A 380 -9.47 11.83 6.71
N ILE A 381 -10.06 12.71 7.51
CA ILE A 381 -10.80 12.31 8.71
C ILE A 381 -12.27 12.20 8.33
N ALA A 382 -12.78 10.98 8.35
CA ALA A 382 -14.16 10.67 8.01
C ALA A 382 -15.15 11.15 9.10
N PRO A 383 -16.35 11.58 8.74
CA PRO A 383 -17.36 12.02 9.70
C PRO A 383 -17.86 10.89 10.61
N ASN A 384 -17.92 9.67 10.12
CA ASN A 384 -18.35 8.46 10.80
C ASN A 384 -17.77 7.22 10.12
N ILE A 385 -17.98 6.02 10.70
CA ILE A 385 -17.43 4.77 10.20
C ILE A 385 -17.98 4.40 8.82
N GLU A 386 -19.26 4.68 8.54
CA GLU A 386 -19.88 4.34 7.26
C GLU A 386 -19.18 5.07 6.13
N ALA A 387 -18.98 6.39 6.25
CA ALA A 387 -18.29 7.18 5.26
C ALA A 387 -16.83 6.75 5.11
N GLY A 388 -16.10 6.55 6.20
CA GLY A 388 -14.70 6.13 6.18
C GLY A 388 -14.53 4.73 5.57
N ASN A 389 -15.37 3.78 5.95
CA ASN A 389 -15.34 2.42 5.44
C ASN A 389 -15.73 2.33 3.96
N MET A 390 -16.76 3.09 3.54
CA MET A 390 -17.20 3.14 2.15
C MET A 390 -16.10 3.71 1.26
N ILE A 391 -15.51 4.86 1.60
CA ILE A 391 -14.39 5.46 0.84
C ILE A 391 -13.22 4.48 0.77
N TYR A 392 -12.83 3.87 1.91
CA TYR A 392 -11.74 2.90 1.94
C TYR A 392 -11.99 1.73 0.99
N LYS A 393 -13.20 1.12 1.07
CA LYS A 393 -13.55 -0.04 0.24
C LYS A 393 -13.73 0.32 -1.23
N ASP A 394 -14.33 1.47 -1.52
CA ASP A 394 -14.49 1.97 -2.88
C ASP A 394 -13.12 2.09 -3.57
N LEU A 395 -12.17 2.76 -2.94
CA LEU A 395 -10.82 2.90 -3.46
C LEU A 395 -10.09 1.55 -3.57
N ALA A 396 -10.23 0.66 -2.58
CA ALA A 396 -9.56 -0.64 -2.57
C ALA A 396 -10.09 -1.60 -3.64
N PHE A 397 -11.42 -1.64 -3.88
CA PHE A 397 -12.05 -2.64 -4.76
C PHE A 397 -12.45 -2.09 -6.13
N MET A 398 -12.73 -0.79 -6.25
CA MET A 398 -13.18 -0.19 -7.50
C MET A 398 -12.06 0.61 -8.19
N ALA A 399 -11.13 1.19 -7.42
CA ALA A 399 -10.01 1.97 -7.96
C ALA A 399 -8.66 1.24 -7.92
N ASP A 400 -8.63 -0.08 -7.68
CA ASP A 400 -7.43 -0.93 -7.62
C ASP A 400 -6.33 -0.36 -6.71
N ALA A 401 -6.72 0.26 -5.61
CA ALA A 401 -5.78 0.89 -4.72
C ALA A 401 -4.99 -0.12 -3.89
N GLN A 402 -3.70 0.13 -3.72
CA GLN A 402 -2.89 -0.54 -2.71
C GLN A 402 -3.22 0.03 -1.33
N THR A 403 -3.28 -0.83 -0.33
CA THR A 403 -3.66 -0.45 1.03
C THR A 403 -2.68 -0.97 2.08
N ALA A 404 -2.48 -0.19 3.14
CA ALA A 404 -1.76 -0.59 4.35
C ALA A 404 -2.51 -0.03 5.57
N GLY A 405 -3.05 -0.90 6.42
CA GLY A 405 -3.89 -0.51 7.54
C GLY A 405 -3.37 -0.96 8.90
N LEU A 406 -3.48 -0.07 9.89
CA LEU A 406 -3.17 -0.35 11.29
C LEU A 406 -4.25 0.21 12.21
N VAL A 407 -4.42 -0.42 13.36
CA VAL A 407 -5.00 0.23 14.53
C VAL A 407 -3.89 0.84 15.35
N VAL A 408 -4.02 2.11 15.62
CA VAL A 408 -3.09 2.96 16.37
C VAL A 408 -3.79 3.61 17.57
N GLY A 409 -3.04 4.30 18.41
CA GLY A 409 -3.56 4.85 19.69
C GLY A 409 -3.20 3.99 20.90
N ALA A 410 -2.73 2.76 20.71
CA ALA A 410 -2.12 1.93 21.75
C ALA A 410 -0.60 2.13 21.83
N ARG A 411 0.05 1.54 22.85
CA ARG A 411 1.51 1.55 23.00
C ARG A 411 2.25 0.83 21.88
N VAL A 412 1.59 -0.09 21.19
CA VAL A 412 2.13 -0.83 20.03
C VAL A 412 1.11 -0.79 18.89
N PRO A 413 1.54 -0.81 17.62
CA PRO A 413 0.63 -0.94 16.49
C PRO A 413 -0.04 -2.31 16.48
N ILE A 414 -1.29 -2.34 15.96
CA ILE A 414 -2.03 -3.57 15.77
C ILE A 414 -2.39 -3.69 14.28
N VAL A 415 -1.85 -4.71 13.62
CA VAL A 415 -2.16 -5.00 12.22
C VAL A 415 -3.53 -5.68 12.17
N LEU A 416 -4.50 -5.01 11.55
CA LEU A 416 -5.81 -5.56 11.27
C LEU A 416 -5.94 -5.84 9.78
N THR A 417 -5.84 -7.11 9.41
CA THR A 417 -6.08 -7.53 8.03
C THR A 417 -7.51 -8.07 7.89
N SER A 418 -8.17 -7.71 6.81
CA SER A 418 -9.44 -8.30 6.40
C SER A 418 -9.20 -9.69 5.77
N ARG A 419 -10.20 -10.57 5.83
CA ARG A 419 -10.16 -11.84 5.10
C ARG A 419 -10.07 -11.64 3.58
N ALA A 420 -10.58 -10.52 3.09
CA ALA A 420 -10.55 -10.14 1.69
C ALA A 420 -9.27 -9.41 1.25
N ASP A 421 -8.33 -9.13 2.18
CA ASP A 421 -7.10 -8.43 1.85
C ASP A 421 -6.17 -9.29 1.00
N THR A 422 -5.54 -8.66 0.03
CA THR A 422 -4.52 -9.30 -0.81
C THR A 422 -3.24 -9.59 -0.02
N ALA A 423 -2.41 -10.52 -0.48
CA ALA A 423 -1.08 -10.76 0.08
C ALA A 423 -0.23 -9.46 0.10
N ALA A 424 -0.35 -8.62 -0.92
CA ALA A 424 0.32 -7.33 -0.99
C ALA A 424 -0.15 -6.37 0.13
N ALA A 425 -1.46 -6.25 0.36
CA ALA A 425 -2.00 -5.42 1.43
C ALA A 425 -1.53 -5.89 2.82
N ARG A 426 -1.47 -7.20 3.05
CA ARG A 426 -0.91 -7.77 4.28
C ARG A 426 0.56 -7.41 4.48
N ARG A 427 1.39 -7.52 3.43
CA ARG A 427 2.81 -7.12 3.49
C ARG A 427 2.98 -5.63 3.72
N PHE A 428 2.21 -4.77 3.05
CA PHE A 428 2.27 -3.32 3.27
C PHE A 428 1.82 -2.93 4.67
N SER A 429 0.82 -3.60 5.23
CA SER A 429 0.38 -3.37 6.62
C SER A 429 1.46 -3.81 7.63
N ALA A 430 2.14 -4.92 7.37
CA ALA A 430 3.28 -5.35 8.18
C ALA A 430 4.44 -4.33 8.11
N ALA A 431 4.77 -3.83 6.91
CA ALA A 431 5.78 -2.79 6.74
C ALA A 431 5.39 -1.48 7.45
N ALA A 432 4.12 -1.07 7.34
CA ALA A 432 3.61 0.09 8.07
C ALA A 432 3.75 -0.07 9.59
N ALA A 433 3.48 -1.29 10.12
CA ALA A 433 3.65 -1.58 11.55
C ALA A 433 5.12 -1.49 11.98
N VAL A 434 6.05 -2.01 11.18
CA VAL A 434 7.50 -1.90 11.42
C VAL A 434 7.93 -0.43 11.49
N LEU A 435 7.55 0.37 10.49
CA LEU A 435 7.90 1.79 10.44
C LEU A 435 7.26 2.58 11.57
N TYR A 436 6.02 2.28 11.93
CA TYR A 436 5.33 2.94 13.04
C TYR A 436 5.98 2.60 14.40
N ALA A 437 6.30 1.33 14.63
CA ALA A 437 6.96 0.89 15.86
C ALA A 437 8.39 1.45 15.97
N ASP A 438 9.13 1.53 14.87
CA ASP A 438 10.45 2.14 14.82
C ASP A 438 10.38 3.65 15.10
N ALA A 439 9.42 4.35 14.51
CA ALA A 439 9.19 5.77 14.79
C ALA A 439 8.81 6.03 16.25
N LEU A 440 7.95 5.18 16.85
CA LEU A 440 7.63 5.24 18.28
C LEU A 440 8.86 5.01 19.17
N ALA A 441 9.77 4.15 18.77
CA ALA A 441 10.99 3.88 19.53
C ALA A 441 12.00 5.02 19.45
N ARG A 442 12.07 5.71 18.30
CA ARG A 442 12.97 6.85 18.09
C ARG A 442 12.46 8.15 18.71
N ASP A 443 11.21 8.47 18.50
CA ASP A 443 10.57 9.70 19.01
C ASP A 443 9.09 9.48 19.27
N ARG A 444 8.79 8.90 20.44
CA ARG A 444 7.42 8.62 20.85
C ARG A 444 6.55 9.88 20.89
N GLN A 445 7.08 10.99 21.39
CA GLN A 445 6.32 12.24 21.56
C GLN A 445 5.89 12.85 20.22
N SER A 446 6.68 12.65 19.17
CA SER A 446 6.35 13.10 17.82
C SER A 446 5.23 12.27 17.17
N ILE A 447 5.13 10.98 17.50
CA ILE A 447 4.19 10.03 16.87
C ILE A 447 2.93 9.86 17.70
N LEU A 448 3.08 9.80 19.01
CA LEU A 448 1.99 9.62 19.97
C LEU A 448 2.17 10.64 21.12
N PRO A 449 2.01 11.96 20.85
CA PRO A 449 2.15 12.98 21.88
C PRO A 449 1.12 12.74 22.98
N GLU A 450 1.45 13.09 24.22
CA GLU A 450 0.48 13.08 25.31
C GLU A 450 -0.64 14.09 25.00
N ASN A 451 -1.88 13.78 25.43
CA ASN A 451 -2.97 14.72 25.24
C ASN A 451 -2.63 16.03 25.98
N ALA A 452 -2.77 17.16 25.30
CA ALA A 452 -2.75 18.45 25.98
C ALA A 452 -3.96 18.51 26.92
N GLU A 453 -3.72 18.80 28.20
CA GLU A 453 -4.78 19.02 29.19
C GLU A 453 -5.63 20.25 28.84
#